data_ae85e5ab120318e8f639a6435f76e824
#
_entry.id   ae85e5ab120318e8f639a6435f76e824
#
_cell.length_a   1.000
_cell.length_b   1.000
_cell.length_c   1.000
_cell.angle_alpha   90.00
_cell.angle_beta   90.00
_cell.angle_gamma   90.00
#
_symmetry.space_group_name_H-M   'P 1'
#
loop_
_entity.id
_entity.type
_entity.pdbx_description
1 polymer ?
#
loop_
_entity_poly.entity_id
_entity_poly.type
_entity_poly.pdbx_seq_one_letter_code
_entity_poly.pdbx_strand_id
1 'polypeptide(L)'
;MTHVTTNILLQVPKMEHASVPVIETWRAMERLVENGLTRNIGVANFNVQGVRDILSYARIPPAVLQVELHPYNTQSKLLRFCRDEGIAVTGFSPLGSGSYQQLGWTTESDSVLNNAVVIEIAKAHDITLAQ
;
A
#
# COMPACT_ATOMS: atom_id res chain seq x y z
N MET A 1 18.55 -50.53 1.35
CA MET A 1 17.45 -49.62 1.75
C MET A 1 17.83 -48.24 1.27
N THR A 2 17.31 -47.87 0.11
CA THR A 2 17.59 -46.57 -0.53
C THR A 2 16.50 -45.59 -0.12
N HIS A 3 16.88 -44.57 0.66
CA HIS A 3 16.00 -43.47 0.99
C HIS A 3 15.75 -42.61 -0.25
N VAL A 4 14.55 -42.69 -0.80
CA VAL A 4 14.06 -41.76 -1.80
C VAL A 4 13.61 -40.52 -1.07
N THR A 5 14.45 -39.47 -1.04
CA THR A 5 14.07 -38.15 -0.57
C THR A 5 13.24 -37.48 -1.67
N THR A 6 11.92 -37.53 -1.56
CA THR A 6 11.02 -36.81 -2.47
C THR A 6 11.11 -35.32 -2.15
N ASN A 7 11.96 -34.59 -2.87
CA ASN A 7 11.94 -33.15 -2.90
C ASN A 7 10.65 -32.68 -3.62
N ILE A 8 9.59 -32.50 -2.87
CA ILE A 8 8.44 -31.73 -3.35
C ILE A 8 8.88 -30.25 -3.34
N LEU A 9 9.54 -29.84 -4.42
CA LEU A 9 9.68 -28.43 -4.74
C LEU A 9 8.25 -27.93 -4.99
N LEU A 10 7.71 -27.20 -4.01
CA LEU A 10 6.53 -26.37 -4.21
C LEU A 10 6.87 -25.41 -5.36
N GLN A 11 6.46 -25.77 -6.57
CA GLN A 11 6.52 -24.85 -7.71
C GLN A 11 5.52 -23.74 -7.41
N VAL A 12 6.03 -22.63 -6.86
CA VAL A 12 5.24 -21.40 -6.78
C VAL A 12 4.93 -21.02 -8.23
N PRO A 13 3.64 -20.94 -8.62
CA PRO A 13 3.28 -20.57 -9.96
C PRO A 13 3.97 -19.24 -10.31
N LYS A 14 4.69 -19.22 -11.44
CA LYS A 14 5.29 -17.98 -11.94
C LYS A 14 4.16 -17.01 -12.24
N MET A 15 4.17 -15.87 -11.56
CA MET A 15 3.22 -14.79 -11.85
C MET A 15 3.51 -14.23 -13.24
N GLU A 16 2.51 -14.22 -14.09
CA GLU A 16 2.59 -13.64 -15.42
C GLU A 16 1.80 -12.33 -15.47
N HIS A 17 2.32 -11.35 -16.20
CA HIS A 17 1.61 -10.10 -16.44
C HIS A 17 0.42 -10.32 -17.35
N ALA A 18 -0.78 -9.96 -16.88
CA ALA A 18 -1.99 -9.90 -17.70
C ALA A 18 -2.31 -8.44 -18.02
N SER A 19 -2.51 -8.13 -19.31
CA SER A 19 -2.90 -6.78 -19.75
C SER A 19 -4.41 -6.61 -19.58
N VAL A 20 -4.85 -6.37 -18.33
CA VAL A 20 -6.25 -6.08 -18.01
C VAL A 20 -6.40 -4.59 -17.76
N PRO A 21 -7.24 -3.85 -18.52
CA PRO A 21 -7.53 -2.45 -18.26
C PRO A 21 -8.10 -2.22 -16.87
N VAL A 22 -7.68 -1.13 -16.21
CA VAL A 22 -8.13 -0.80 -14.85
C VAL A 22 -9.66 -0.70 -14.77
N ILE A 23 -10.30 -0.15 -15.79
CA ILE A 23 -11.77 -0.05 -15.87
C ILE A 23 -12.48 -1.40 -15.76
N GLU A 24 -11.93 -2.46 -16.35
CA GLU A 24 -12.53 -3.81 -16.26
C GLU A 24 -12.44 -4.36 -14.83
N THR A 25 -11.27 -4.20 -14.21
CA THR A 25 -11.05 -4.56 -12.81
C THR A 25 -11.99 -3.75 -11.90
N TRP A 26 -12.08 -2.44 -12.13
CA TRP A 26 -12.94 -1.58 -11.32
C TRP A 26 -14.41 -1.97 -11.42
N ARG A 27 -14.92 -2.25 -12.62
CA ARG A 27 -16.28 -2.75 -12.81
C ARG A 27 -16.54 -4.09 -12.11
N ALA A 28 -15.51 -4.95 -12.04
CA ALA A 28 -15.62 -6.19 -11.26
C ALA A 28 -15.72 -5.90 -9.75
N MET A 29 -14.97 -4.92 -9.26
CA MET A 29 -15.04 -4.48 -7.86
C MET A 29 -16.43 -3.86 -7.53
N GLU A 30 -16.96 -3.02 -8.41
CA GLU A 30 -18.31 -2.44 -8.26
C GLU A 30 -19.39 -3.52 -8.10
N ARG A 31 -19.29 -4.61 -8.88
CA ARG A 31 -20.24 -5.74 -8.74
C ARG A 31 -20.16 -6.42 -7.37
N LEU A 32 -19.05 -6.37 -6.67
CA LEU A 32 -18.96 -6.90 -5.30
C LEU A 32 -19.83 -6.07 -4.33
N VAL A 33 -19.85 -4.76 -4.52
CA VAL A 33 -20.72 -3.87 -3.74
C VAL A 33 -22.19 -4.11 -4.10
N GLU A 34 -22.52 -4.14 -5.39
CA GLU A 34 -23.87 -4.38 -5.90
C GLU A 34 -24.47 -5.71 -5.39
N ASN A 35 -23.62 -6.74 -5.27
CA ASN A 35 -24.00 -8.05 -4.75
C ASN A 35 -23.99 -8.14 -3.21
N GLY A 36 -23.68 -7.04 -2.51
CA GLY A 36 -23.66 -7.00 -1.04
C GLY A 36 -22.48 -7.76 -0.41
N LEU A 37 -21.47 -8.14 -1.18
CA LEU A 37 -20.27 -8.87 -0.70
C LEU A 37 -19.30 -7.97 0.04
N THR A 38 -19.31 -6.68 -0.25
CA THR A 38 -18.55 -5.65 0.48
C THR A 38 -19.36 -4.36 0.53
N ARG A 39 -19.08 -3.51 1.52
CA ARG A 39 -19.71 -2.19 1.65
C ARG A 39 -18.98 -1.11 0.87
N ASN A 40 -17.66 -1.19 0.81
CA ASN A 40 -16.79 -0.20 0.19
C ASN A 40 -15.70 -0.91 -0.60
N ILE A 41 -15.22 -0.24 -1.64
CA ILE A 41 -14.10 -0.66 -2.46
C ILE A 41 -13.05 0.46 -2.54
N GLY A 42 -11.82 0.10 -2.82
CA GLY A 42 -10.71 1.06 -2.89
C GLY A 42 -9.57 0.55 -3.74
N VAL A 43 -8.52 1.35 -3.80
CA VAL A 43 -7.31 1.06 -4.56
C VAL A 43 -6.06 1.16 -3.69
N ALA A 44 -4.96 0.59 -4.16
CA ALA A 44 -3.67 0.70 -3.51
C ALA A 44 -2.58 1.08 -4.52
N ASN A 45 -1.63 1.92 -4.08
CA ASN A 45 -0.48 2.35 -4.89
C ASN A 45 -0.84 3.11 -6.16
N PHE A 46 -1.99 3.79 -6.18
CA PHE A 46 -2.38 4.69 -7.26
C PHE A 46 -1.87 6.12 -6.98
N ASN A 47 -1.38 6.78 -8.01
CA ASN A 47 -1.10 8.21 -7.96
C ASN A 47 -2.36 9.03 -8.32
N VAL A 48 -2.25 10.36 -8.28
CA VAL A 48 -3.36 11.27 -8.60
C VAL A 48 -3.95 11.00 -10.00
N GLN A 49 -3.10 10.72 -11.00
CA GLN A 49 -3.58 10.44 -12.36
C GLN A 49 -4.40 9.17 -12.43
N GLY A 50 -3.92 8.09 -11.80
CA GLY A 50 -4.64 6.82 -11.76
C GLY A 50 -5.97 6.91 -11.01
N VAL A 51 -6.02 7.66 -9.89
CA VAL A 51 -7.28 7.88 -9.18
C VAL A 51 -8.24 8.72 -10.02
N ARG A 52 -7.78 9.79 -10.67
CA ARG A 52 -8.61 10.60 -11.59
C ARG A 52 -9.14 9.80 -12.76
N ASP A 53 -8.32 8.89 -13.30
CA ASP A 53 -8.77 7.99 -14.36
C ASP A 53 -9.96 7.14 -13.87
N ILE A 54 -9.83 6.50 -12.71
CA ILE A 54 -10.94 5.73 -12.12
C ILE A 54 -12.18 6.62 -11.90
N LEU A 55 -12.02 7.79 -11.30
CA LEU A 55 -13.13 8.72 -11.04
C LEU A 55 -13.86 9.14 -12.32
N SER A 56 -13.22 9.11 -13.48
CA SER A 56 -13.82 9.50 -14.75
C SER A 56 -14.87 8.51 -15.25
N TYR A 57 -14.84 7.25 -14.83
CA TYR A 57 -15.76 6.20 -15.27
C TYR A 57 -16.43 5.41 -14.14
N ALA A 58 -16.00 5.60 -12.89
CA ALA A 58 -16.55 4.87 -11.75
C ALA A 58 -18.00 5.27 -11.48
N ARG A 59 -18.87 4.29 -11.34
CA ARG A 59 -20.24 4.47 -10.80
C ARG A 59 -20.21 4.51 -9.26
N ILE A 60 -19.32 3.72 -8.68
CA ILE A 60 -19.00 3.70 -7.24
C ILE A 60 -17.57 4.17 -7.09
N PRO A 61 -17.34 5.38 -6.59
CA PRO A 61 -15.98 5.91 -6.45
C PRO A 61 -15.18 5.12 -5.38
N PRO A 62 -13.84 5.13 -5.46
CA PRO A 62 -13.01 4.53 -4.42
C PRO A 62 -13.25 5.23 -3.08
N ALA A 63 -13.58 4.46 -2.05
CA ALA A 63 -13.75 4.96 -0.69
C ALA A 63 -12.40 5.13 0.02
N VAL A 64 -11.38 4.36 -0.38
CA VAL A 64 -10.06 4.37 0.25
C VAL A 64 -8.95 4.22 -0.79
N LEU A 65 -7.85 4.92 -0.56
CA LEU A 65 -6.57 4.72 -1.22
C LEU A 65 -5.55 4.25 -0.17
N GLN A 66 -4.92 3.09 -0.40
CA GLN A 66 -3.83 2.62 0.44
C GLN A 66 -2.48 2.85 -0.25
N VAL A 67 -1.56 3.56 0.42
CA VAL A 67 -0.24 3.90 -0.10
C VAL A 67 0.82 3.83 0.99
N GLU A 68 2.09 3.70 0.60
CA GLU A 68 3.20 3.88 1.52
C GLU A 68 3.22 5.31 2.05
N LEU A 69 3.23 5.47 3.37
CA LEU A 69 3.17 6.76 4.03
C LEU A 69 3.96 6.73 5.34
N HIS A 70 5.02 7.53 5.43
CA HIS A 70 5.90 7.65 6.58
C HIS A 70 6.68 8.98 6.49
N PRO A 71 7.48 9.39 7.50
CA PRO A 71 8.19 10.67 7.51
C PRO A 71 9.08 10.95 6.29
N TYR A 72 9.62 9.91 5.64
CA TYR A 72 10.41 10.06 4.41
C TYR A 72 9.59 10.03 3.12
N ASN A 73 8.30 9.64 3.21
CA ASN A 73 7.36 9.61 2.09
C ASN A 73 6.01 10.17 2.52
N THR A 74 5.92 11.47 2.66
CA THR A 74 4.77 12.17 3.26
C THR A 74 3.56 12.30 2.35
N GLN A 75 3.71 12.08 1.04
CA GLN A 75 2.62 12.08 0.05
C GLN A 75 1.71 13.33 0.09
N SER A 76 2.20 14.49 0.53
CA SER A 76 1.40 15.68 0.87
C SER A 76 0.43 16.12 -0.23
N LYS A 77 0.85 16.04 -1.50
CA LYS A 77 0.00 16.42 -2.65
C LYS A 77 -1.12 15.39 -2.87
N LEU A 78 -0.80 14.11 -2.74
CA LEU A 78 -1.75 13.01 -2.88
C LEU A 78 -2.78 13.05 -1.74
N LEU A 79 -2.35 13.26 -0.50
CA LEU A 79 -3.23 13.39 0.66
C LEU A 79 -4.22 14.54 0.51
N ARG A 80 -3.75 15.70 0.02
CA ARG A 80 -4.63 16.85 -0.26
C ARG A 80 -5.65 16.50 -1.32
N PHE A 81 -5.22 15.91 -2.44
CA PHE A 81 -6.11 15.48 -3.49
C PHE A 81 -7.17 14.50 -2.98
N CYS A 82 -6.79 13.46 -2.24
CA CYS A 82 -7.74 12.49 -1.70
C CYS A 82 -8.75 13.14 -0.75
N ARG A 83 -8.30 14.09 0.07
CA ARG A 83 -9.20 14.86 0.95
C ARG A 83 -10.22 15.67 0.15
N ASP A 84 -9.78 16.33 -0.91
CA ASP A 84 -10.64 17.16 -1.77
C ASP A 84 -11.68 16.29 -2.52
N GLU A 85 -11.34 15.04 -2.84
CA GLU A 85 -12.22 14.07 -3.49
C GLU A 85 -13.03 13.19 -2.49
N GLY A 86 -12.87 13.40 -1.18
CA GLY A 86 -13.57 12.60 -0.17
C GLY A 86 -13.08 11.16 -0.03
N ILE A 87 -11.87 10.85 -0.47
CA ILE A 87 -11.25 9.53 -0.41
C ILE A 87 -10.43 9.40 0.87
N ALA A 88 -10.72 8.41 1.70
CA ALA A 88 -9.90 8.10 2.87
C ALA A 88 -8.54 7.55 2.44
N VAL A 89 -7.48 7.88 3.21
CA VAL A 89 -6.15 7.34 2.94
C VAL A 89 -5.69 6.44 4.09
N THR A 90 -5.19 5.26 3.75
CA THR A 90 -4.54 4.34 4.69
C THR A 90 -3.06 4.26 4.34
N GLY A 91 -2.20 4.60 5.31
CA GLY A 91 -0.75 4.44 5.17
C GLY A 91 -0.31 3.01 5.46
N PHE A 92 0.50 2.43 4.59
CA PHE A 92 1.26 1.24 4.95
C PHE A 92 2.74 1.57 5.19
N SER A 93 3.47 0.68 5.86
CA SER A 93 4.85 0.90 6.30
C SER A 93 5.07 2.23 7.06
N PRO A 94 4.22 2.60 8.05
CA PRO A 94 4.29 3.92 8.69
C PRO A 94 5.58 4.16 9.46
N LEU A 95 6.30 3.10 9.83
CA LEU A 95 7.58 3.16 10.53
C LEU A 95 8.79 3.11 9.58
N GLY A 96 8.55 3.24 8.27
CA GLY A 96 9.54 2.91 7.25
C GLY A 96 9.71 1.39 7.13
N SER A 97 10.02 0.90 5.96
CA SER A 97 9.99 -0.53 5.70
C SER A 97 11.26 -1.24 6.16
N GLY A 98 11.22 -1.89 7.32
CA GLY A 98 12.29 -2.80 7.77
C GLY A 98 12.55 -3.97 6.79
N SER A 99 11.55 -4.36 6.00
CA SER A 99 11.70 -5.37 4.96
C SER A 99 12.62 -4.93 3.82
N TYR A 100 12.76 -3.65 3.55
CA TYR A 100 13.67 -3.13 2.53
C TYR A 100 15.15 -3.38 2.87
N GLN A 101 15.49 -3.41 4.16
CA GLN A 101 16.82 -3.82 4.62
C GLN A 101 17.10 -5.29 4.31
N GLN A 102 16.11 -6.17 4.55
CA GLN A 102 16.24 -7.60 4.25
C GLN A 102 16.37 -7.86 2.74
N LEU A 103 15.77 -7.01 1.91
CA LEU A 103 15.87 -7.05 0.45
C LEU A 103 17.14 -6.37 -0.08
N GLY A 104 17.95 -5.76 0.78
CA GLY A 104 19.16 -5.04 0.39
C GLY A 104 18.91 -3.70 -0.33
N TRP A 105 17.71 -3.14 -0.23
CA TRP A 105 17.34 -1.87 -0.87
C TRP A 105 17.69 -0.65 -0.03
N THR A 106 17.82 -0.82 1.28
CA THR A 106 18.19 0.22 2.25
C THR A 106 19.15 -0.34 3.28
N THR A 107 19.80 0.54 4.04
CA THR A 107 20.66 0.20 5.16
C THR A 107 19.96 0.54 6.50
N GLU A 108 20.56 0.13 7.60
CA GLU A 108 20.04 0.45 8.93
C GLU A 108 20.05 1.96 9.20
N SER A 109 21.00 2.70 8.62
CA SER A 109 21.08 4.17 8.73
C SER A 109 19.92 4.88 8.03
N ASP A 110 19.23 4.23 7.09
CA ASP A 110 18.08 4.79 6.38
C ASP A 110 16.75 4.58 7.13
N SER A 111 16.80 3.92 8.28
CA SER A 111 15.60 3.67 9.08
C SER A 111 15.03 4.96 9.68
N VAL A 112 13.72 5.17 9.53
CA VAL A 112 12.99 6.24 10.19
C VAL A 112 13.18 6.20 11.71
N LEU A 113 13.26 5.00 12.29
CA LEU A 113 13.42 4.79 13.73
C LEU A 113 14.82 5.17 14.25
N ASN A 114 15.79 5.34 13.36
CA ASN A 114 17.14 5.79 13.69
C ASN A 114 17.37 7.28 13.39
N ASN A 115 16.32 7.98 12.91
CA ASN A 115 16.42 9.39 12.59
C ASN A 115 16.48 10.26 13.85
N ALA A 116 17.52 11.08 13.98
CA ALA A 116 17.76 11.91 15.15
C ALA A 116 16.58 12.87 15.45
N VAL A 117 15.97 13.45 14.41
CA VAL A 117 14.84 14.36 14.56
C VAL A 117 13.61 13.61 15.11
N VAL A 118 13.32 12.40 14.60
CA VAL A 118 12.21 11.57 15.11
C VAL A 118 12.45 11.19 16.56
N ILE A 119 13.69 10.84 16.92
CA ILE A 119 14.10 10.52 18.30
C ILE A 119 13.88 11.73 19.23
N GLU A 120 14.28 12.92 18.82
CA GLU A 120 14.10 14.15 19.61
C GLU A 120 12.61 14.48 19.81
N ILE A 121 11.79 14.36 18.77
CA ILE A 121 10.34 14.58 18.85
C ILE A 121 9.71 13.58 19.83
N ALA A 122 10.01 12.30 19.71
CA ALA A 122 9.50 11.27 20.60
C ALA A 122 9.83 11.55 22.07
N LYS A 123 11.09 11.94 22.36
CA LYS A 123 11.54 12.33 23.70
C LYS A 123 10.81 13.58 24.22
N ALA A 124 10.63 14.60 23.37
CA ALA A 124 9.96 15.85 23.75
C ALA A 124 8.48 15.64 24.13
N HIS A 125 7.85 14.61 23.57
CA HIS A 125 6.44 14.28 23.82
C HIS A 125 6.25 13.10 24.79
N ASP A 126 7.33 12.53 25.34
CA ASP A 126 7.31 11.36 26.23
C ASP A 126 6.54 10.16 25.61
N ILE A 127 6.81 9.88 24.34
CA ILE A 127 6.20 8.79 23.57
C ILE A 127 7.28 7.91 22.93
N THR A 128 6.88 6.73 22.45
CA THR A 128 7.78 5.86 21.71
C THR A 128 8.02 6.39 20.29
N LEU A 129 9.10 5.96 19.64
CA LEU A 129 9.40 6.30 18.24
C LEU A 129 8.29 5.87 17.27
N ALA A 130 7.57 4.80 17.59
CA ALA A 130 6.47 4.30 16.79
C ALA A 130 5.18 5.12 16.93
N GLN A 131 5.01 5.83 18.03
CA GLN A 131 3.91 6.74 18.29
C GLN A 131 4.16 8.12 17.66
#